data_4af42279f58a13f73aaf45054e2ef182
#
_entry.id   4af42279f58a13f73aaf45054e2ef182
#
_cell.length_a   1.000
_cell.length_b   1.000
_cell.length_c   1.000
_cell.angle_alpha   90.00
_cell.angle_beta   90.00
_cell.angle_gamma   90.00
#
_symmetry.space_group_name_H-M   'P 1'
#
loop_
_entity.id
_entity.type
_entity.pdbx_description
1 polymer ?
#
loop_
_entity_poly.entity_id
_entity_poly.type
_entity_poly.pdbx_seq_one_letter_code
_entity_poly.pdbx_strand_id
1 'polypeptide(L)'
;MIYGITKQILDALSPFLSEEDVEITAEKHILDDGSAPEYGDKVILDKENNVWFEVFENEIVLFYFTDHEHFDDYMERPRDGEPDYVERATDFLQRLFTLELRKTETVAGSDMLKVEYAFVFPDGSAEFLGGTWKQIADAEPRNEVCVSTWKFDKAQKKFSQKTE
;
A
#
# COMPACT_ATOMS: atom_id res chain seq x y z
N MET A 1 -18.98 7.50 9.81
CA MET A 1 -18.33 7.80 11.11
C MET A 1 -16.85 7.49 10.96
N ILE A 2 -16.01 8.44 11.23
CA ILE A 2 -14.56 8.23 11.17
C ILE A 2 -14.10 7.55 12.44
N TYR A 3 -13.53 6.35 12.35
CA TYR A 3 -12.93 5.68 13.49
C TYR A 3 -11.75 6.48 14.04
N GLY A 4 -11.49 6.40 15.34
CA GLY A 4 -10.34 7.08 15.97
C GLY A 4 -9.00 6.69 15.34
N ILE A 5 -8.87 5.44 14.90
CA ILE A 5 -7.69 4.93 14.16
C ILE A 5 -7.52 5.65 12.81
N THR A 6 -8.61 5.81 12.06
CA THR A 6 -8.60 6.55 10.78
C THR A 6 -8.09 7.97 10.97
N LYS A 7 -8.59 8.65 11.98
CA LYS A 7 -8.14 10.01 12.31
C LYS A 7 -6.66 10.04 12.69
N GLN A 8 -6.20 9.11 13.49
CA GLN A 8 -4.80 9.00 13.90
C GLN A 8 -3.86 8.85 12.69
N ILE A 9 -4.23 8.02 11.73
CA ILE A 9 -3.46 7.82 10.50
C ILE A 9 -3.46 9.11 9.65
N LEU A 10 -4.62 9.75 9.49
CA LEU A 10 -4.73 10.99 8.72
C LEU A 10 -3.93 12.14 9.35
N ASP A 11 -3.94 12.24 10.68
CA ASP A 11 -3.12 13.22 11.39
C ASP A 11 -1.61 13.00 11.13
N ALA A 12 -1.18 11.75 11.06
CA ALA A 12 0.20 11.41 10.74
C ALA A 12 0.58 11.70 9.27
N LEU A 13 -0.40 11.72 8.36
CA LEU A 13 -0.21 12.06 6.95
C LEU A 13 -0.41 13.56 6.66
N SER A 14 -0.76 14.36 7.66
CA SER A 14 -1.02 15.79 7.49
C SER A 14 0.13 16.60 6.85
N PRO A 15 1.42 16.22 6.97
CA PRO A 15 2.50 16.88 6.22
C PRO A 15 2.41 16.72 4.70
N PHE A 16 1.66 15.72 4.21
CA PHE A 16 1.58 15.36 2.79
C PHE A 16 0.21 15.66 2.17
N LEU A 17 -0.86 15.39 2.93
CA LEU A 17 -2.25 15.50 2.49
C LEU A 17 -3.09 16.21 3.55
N SER A 18 -4.00 17.07 3.10
CA SER A 18 -5.04 17.64 3.95
C SER A 18 -6.32 16.81 3.87
N GLU A 19 -7.29 17.08 4.72
CA GLU A 19 -8.61 16.41 4.68
C GLU A 19 -9.34 16.62 3.35
N GLU A 20 -9.07 17.72 2.65
CA GLU A 20 -9.65 18.03 1.33
C GLU A 20 -9.03 17.20 0.21
N ASP A 21 -7.84 16.67 0.42
CA ASP A 21 -7.11 15.87 -0.58
C ASP A 21 -7.51 14.39 -0.58
N VAL A 22 -8.27 13.96 0.42
CA VAL A 22 -8.65 12.55 0.62
C VAL A 22 -10.15 12.36 0.48
N GLU A 23 -10.55 11.18 0.00
CA GLU A 23 -11.95 10.76 -0.06
C GLU A 23 -12.19 9.67 0.97
N ILE A 24 -13.14 9.88 1.87
CA ILE A 24 -13.48 8.91 2.92
C ILE A 24 -14.87 8.36 2.66
N THR A 25 -14.96 7.04 2.56
CA THR A 25 -16.22 6.31 2.36
C THR A 25 -16.36 5.19 3.39
N ALA A 26 -17.61 4.82 3.68
CA ALA A 26 -17.88 3.62 4.46
C ALA A 26 -17.66 2.37 3.62
N GLU A 27 -16.99 1.38 4.19
CA GLU A 27 -16.77 0.08 3.55
C GLU A 27 -17.49 -1.02 4.33
N LYS A 28 -18.02 -2.00 3.61
CA LYS A 28 -18.66 -3.18 4.18
C LYS A 28 -17.94 -4.42 3.71
N HIS A 29 -17.34 -5.15 4.63
CA HIS A 29 -16.67 -6.41 4.34
C HIS A 29 -17.57 -7.58 4.70
N ILE A 30 -17.90 -8.39 3.71
CA ILE A 30 -18.68 -9.63 3.90
C ILE A 30 -17.69 -10.77 4.08
N LEU A 31 -17.74 -11.42 5.23
CA LEU A 31 -16.87 -12.54 5.55
C LEU A 31 -17.45 -13.85 4.99
N ASP A 32 -16.59 -14.68 4.42
CA ASP A 32 -16.99 -15.96 3.78
C ASP A 32 -17.48 -17.02 4.78
N ASP A 33 -17.23 -16.83 6.05
CA ASP A 33 -17.63 -17.76 7.12
C ASP A 33 -19.09 -17.61 7.59
N GLY A 34 -19.85 -16.69 6.98
CA GLY A 34 -21.23 -16.41 7.34
C GLY A 34 -21.42 -15.58 8.61
N SER A 35 -20.34 -15.03 9.17
CA SER A 35 -20.41 -14.09 10.29
C SER A 35 -21.05 -12.77 9.88
N ALA A 36 -21.39 -11.91 10.86
CA ALA A 36 -21.89 -10.58 10.59
C ALA A 36 -20.88 -9.76 9.79
N PRO A 37 -21.33 -8.95 8.81
CA PRO A 37 -20.42 -8.13 8.03
C PRO A 37 -19.69 -7.11 8.94
N GLU A 38 -18.41 -6.91 8.65
CA GLU A 38 -17.62 -5.84 9.27
C GLU A 38 -17.82 -4.54 8.50
N TYR A 39 -17.88 -3.45 9.25
CA TYR A 39 -17.95 -2.10 8.68
C TYR A 39 -16.68 -1.35 9.04
N GLY A 40 -16.16 -0.60 8.07
CA GLY A 40 -14.94 0.16 8.22
C GLY A 40 -14.97 1.48 7.47
N ASP A 41 -13.87 2.19 7.55
CA ASP A 41 -13.60 3.38 6.76
C ASP A 41 -12.66 2.99 5.60
N LYS A 42 -12.98 3.47 4.40
CA LYS A 42 -12.07 3.44 3.27
C LYS A 42 -11.60 4.86 2.98
N VAL A 43 -10.30 5.05 2.98
CA VAL A 43 -9.66 6.34 2.74
C VAL A 43 -8.83 6.27 1.47
N ILE A 44 -9.25 7.03 0.46
CA ILE A 44 -8.56 7.09 -0.82
C ILE A 44 -7.57 8.24 -0.79
N LEU A 45 -6.28 7.92 -0.93
CA LEU A 45 -5.17 8.86 -0.88
C LEU A 45 -4.71 9.30 -2.27
N ASP A 46 -4.68 8.38 -3.22
CA ASP A 46 -4.36 8.61 -4.64
C ASP A 46 -5.18 7.65 -5.50
N LYS A 47 -6.27 8.14 -6.03
CA LYS A 47 -7.20 7.35 -6.84
C LYS A 47 -6.58 6.88 -8.16
N GLU A 48 -5.75 7.70 -8.77
CA GLU A 48 -5.11 7.41 -10.06
C GLU A 48 -4.14 6.23 -9.96
N ASN A 49 -3.41 6.15 -8.85
CA ASN A 49 -2.41 5.12 -8.61
C ASN A 49 -2.89 3.99 -7.68
N ASN A 50 -4.17 3.95 -7.36
CA ASN A 50 -4.76 2.93 -6.49
C ASN A 50 -4.10 2.88 -5.11
N VAL A 51 -3.92 4.04 -4.47
CA VAL A 51 -3.39 4.12 -3.10
C VAL A 51 -4.53 4.49 -2.15
N TRP A 52 -4.91 3.55 -1.31
CA TRP A 52 -5.93 3.75 -0.28
C TRP A 52 -5.67 2.83 0.90
N PHE A 53 -6.30 3.11 2.02
CA PHE A 53 -6.34 2.17 3.12
C PHE A 53 -7.76 1.97 3.65
N GLU A 54 -7.99 0.81 4.23
CA GLU A 54 -9.25 0.44 4.87
C GLU A 54 -8.98 0.14 6.34
N VAL A 55 -9.81 0.71 7.20
CA VAL A 55 -9.72 0.52 8.66
C VAL A 55 -10.94 -0.25 9.14
N PHE A 56 -10.70 -1.42 9.68
CA PHE A 56 -11.68 -2.24 10.38
C PHE A 56 -11.34 -2.29 11.88
N GLU A 57 -12.20 -2.93 12.67
CA GLU A 57 -12.04 -2.94 14.14
C GLU A 57 -10.67 -3.47 14.60
N ASN A 58 -10.14 -4.50 13.92
CA ASN A 58 -8.92 -5.19 14.34
C ASN A 58 -7.87 -5.29 13.22
N GLU A 59 -8.09 -4.62 12.11
CA GLU A 59 -7.24 -4.74 10.93
C GLU A 59 -7.18 -3.42 10.15
N ILE A 60 -6.02 -3.14 9.60
CA ILE A 60 -5.83 -2.12 8.58
C ILE A 60 -5.29 -2.82 7.34
N VAL A 61 -5.93 -2.59 6.21
CA VAL A 61 -5.44 -3.07 4.91
C VAL A 61 -5.04 -1.86 4.08
N LEU A 62 -3.81 -1.86 3.60
CA LEU A 62 -3.26 -0.80 2.80
C LEU A 62 -3.03 -1.30 1.39
N PHE A 63 -3.60 -0.60 0.41
CA PHE A 63 -3.45 -0.88 -1.01
C PHE A 63 -2.55 0.18 -1.65
N TYR A 64 -1.62 -0.27 -2.47
CA TYR A 64 -0.74 0.61 -3.23
C TYR A 64 -0.44 0.00 -4.60
N PHE A 65 -0.75 0.72 -5.63
CA PHE A 65 -0.60 0.29 -7.03
C PHE A 65 -1.35 -1.02 -7.31
N THR A 66 -0.66 -2.15 -7.34
CA THR A 66 -1.25 -3.48 -7.60
C THR A 66 -1.07 -4.45 -6.41
N ASP A 67 -0.55 -3.97 -5.31
CA ASP A 67 -0.26 -4.78 -4.13
C ASP A 67 -0.97 -4.27 -2.87
N HIS A 68 -0.91 -5.01 -1.81
CA HIS A 68 -1.50 -4.64 -0.52
C HIS A 68 -0.74 -5.25 0.65
N GLU A 69 -0.90 -4.64 1.82
CA GLU A 69 -0.36 -5.10 3.09
C GLU A 69 -1.46 -5.17 4.14
N HIS A 70 -1.42 -6.20 4.97
CA HIS A 70 -2.31 -6.38 6.11
C HIS A 70 -1.58 -6.07 7.41
N PHE A 71 -2.21 -5.28 8.27
CA PHE A 71 -1.71 -4.96 9.61
C PHE A 71 -2.78 -5.35 10.62
N ASP A 72 -2.52 -6.38 11.40
CA ASP A 72 -3.41 -6.88 12.44
C ASP A 72 -2.60 -7.44 13.63
N ASP A 73 -3.29 -7.73 14.73
CA ASP A 73 -2.69 -8.34 15.91
C ASP A 73 -2.95 -9.86 16.01
N TYR A 74 -3.65 -10.43 15.04
CA TYR A 74 -4.03 -11.85 15.08
C TYR A 74 -2.91 -12.80 14.71
N MET A 75 -2.16 -12.44 13.67
CA MET A 75 -1.11 -13.28 13.10
C MET A 75 0.24 -13.04 13.76
N GLU A 76 0.50 -11.82 14.18
CA GLU A 76 1.77 -11.41 14.79
C GLU A 76 1.49 -10.56 16.02
N ARG A 77 1.45 -11.18 17.18
CA ARG A 77 1.45 -10.40 18.42
C ARG A 77 2.76 -9.63 18.53
N PRO A 78 2.74 -8.31 18.71
CA PRO A 78 3.95 -7.54 18.88
C PRO A 78 4.72 -8.07 20.10
N ARG A 79 6.02 -8.24 19.95
CA ARG A 79 6.92 -8.52 21.07
C ARG A 79 7.02 -7.27 21.93
N ASP A 80 7.41 -7.44 23.20
CA ASP A 80 7.63 -6.30 24.08
C ASP A 80 8.54 -5.25 23.40
N GLY A 81 8.04 -4.03 23.25
CA GLY A 81 8.74 -2.91 22.60
C GLY A 81 8.56 -2.79 21.08
N GLU A 82 7.83 -3.70 20.44
CA GLU A 82 7.44 -3.55 19.03
C GLU A 82 6.19 -2.68 18.89
N PRO A 83 6.07 -1.88 17.81
CA PRO A 83 4.87 -1.08 17.57
C PRO A 83 3.65 -1.96 17.32
N ASP A 84 2.47 -1.49 17.72
CA ASP A 84 1.20 -2.14 17.42
C ASP A 84 0.87 -2.08 15.92
N TYR A 85 -0.22 -2.72 15.50
CA TYR A 85 -0.61 -2.77 14.08
C TYR A 85 -0.92 -1.38 13.51
N VAL A 86 -1.45 -0.46 14.31
CA VAL A 86 -1.73 0.93 13.90
C VAL A 86 -0.43 1.69 13.67
N GLU A 87 0.53 1.56 14.56
CA GLU A 87 1.86 2.18 14.41
C GLU A 87 2.61 1.61 13.20
N ARG A 88 2.53 0.30 12.98
CA ARG A 88 3.14 -0.36 11.82
C ARG A 88 2.53 0.12 10.50
N ALA A 89 1.21 0.21 10.42
CA ALA A 89 0.52 0.73 9.24
C ALA A 89 0.85 2.20 8.99
N THR A 90 0.89 3.01 10.04
CA THR A 90 1.23 4.43 9.97
C THR A 90 2.69 4.62 9.51
N ASP A 91 3.61 3.86 10.06
CA ASP A 91 5.03 3.88 9.65
C ASP A 91 5.19 3.49 8.17
N PHE A 92 4.51 2.46 7.72
CA PHE A 92 4.52 2.04 6.32
C PHE A 92 4.01 3.16 5.39
N LEU A 93 2.89 3.79 5.74
CA LEU A 93 2.34 4.91 4.99
C LEU A 93 3.29 6.11 4.93
N GLN A 94 3.90 6.47 6.04
CA GLN A 94 4.89 7.55 6.08
C GLN A 94 6.10 7.25 5.19
N ARG A 95 6.58 6.02 5.18
CA ARG A 95 7.63 5.58 4.26
C ARG A 95 7.19 5.65 2.81
N LEU A 96 5.98 5.21 2.51
CA LEU A 96 5.41 5.28 1.16
C LEU A 96 5.36 6.72 0.63
N PHE A 97 5.08 7.69 1.50
CA PHE A 97 5.02 9.12 1.14
C PHE A 97 6.37 9.83 1.15
N THR A 98 7.40 9.28 1.78
CA THR A 98 8.71 9.93 1.93
C THR A 98 9.83 9.29 1.11
N LEU A 99 9.76 7.99 0.89
CA LEU A 99 10.78 7.23 0.15
C LEU A 99 10.40 7.08 -1.32
N GLU A 100 11.39 6.69 -2.12
CA GLU A 100 11.13 6.24 -3.49
C GLU A 100 10.61 4.81 -3.46
N LEU A 101 9.63 4.51 -4.31
CA LEU A 101 9.09 3.17 -4.52
C LEU A 101 9.55 2.66 -5.88
N ARG A 102 10.32 1.59 -5.88
CA ARG A 102 10.72 0.90 -7.10
C ARG A 102 9.75 -0.21 -7.44
N LYS A 103 9.22 -0.16 -8.63
CA LYS A 103 8.35 -1.18 -9.21
C LYS A 103 9.13 -1.94 -10.28
N THR A 104 9.24 -3.24 -10.13
CA THR A 104 9.88 -4.12 -11.10
C THR A 104 8.83 -5.03 -11.71
N GLU A 105 8.63 -4.90 -13.02
CA GLU A 105 7.70 -5.72 -13.78
C GLU A 105 8.49 -6.69 -14.66
N THR A 106 8.18 -7.98 -14.54
CA THR A 106 8.70 -9.01 -15.43
C THR A 106 7.59 -9.41 -16.38
N VAL A 107 7.86 -9.26 -17.67
CA VAL A 107 6.86 -9.43 -18.74
C VAL A 107 7.33 -10.52 -19.71
N ALA A 108 6.43 -11.44 -20.08
CA ALA A 108 6.65 -12.39 -21.18
C ALA A 108 5.68 -12.05 -22.31
N GLY A 109 6.21 -11.51 -23.41
CA GLY A 109 5.37 -11.00 -24.50
C GLY A 109 4.53 -9.81 -24.05
N SER A 110 3.19 -9.91 -24.15
CA SER A 110 2.24 -8.91 -23.66
C SER A 110 1.71 -9.21 -22.26
N ASP A 111 2.08 -10.35 -21.67
CA ASP A 111 1.57 -10.81 -20.37
C ASP A 111 2.53 -10.45 -19.24
N MET A 112 2.00 -9.81 -18.21
CA MET A 112 2.74 -9.54 -16.99
C MET A 112 2.82 -10.81 -16.14
N LEU A 113 4.05 -11.28 -15.86
CA LEU A 113 4.30 -12.48 -15.06
C LEU A 113 4.48 -12.17 -13.58
N LYS A 114 5.11 -11.05 -13.27
CA LYS A 114 5.52 -10.70 -11.92
C LYS A 114 5.61 -9.20 -11.75
N VAL A 115 5.13 -8.72 -10.61
CA VAL A 115 5.33 -7.33 -10.17
C VAL A 115 5.92 -7.36 -8.77
N GLU A 116 7.02 -6.67 -8.55
CA GLU A 116 7.68 -6.55 -7.26
C GLU A 116 7.84 -5.09 -6.86
N TYR A 117 7.71 -4.82 -5.57
CA TYR A 117 7.89 -3.49 -5.00
C TYR A 117 9.00 -3.48 -3.97
N ALA A 118 9.75 -2.39 -3.92
CA ALA A 118 10.79 -2.15 -2.93
C ALA A 118 10.86 -0.66 -2.58
N PHE A 119 11.04 -0.34 -1.31
CA PHE A 119 11.45 1.00 -0.92
C PHE A 119 12.93 1.21 -1.25
N VAL A 120 13.27 2.37 -1.79
CA VAL A 120 14.65 2.78 -2.06
C VAL A 120 15.01 3.90 -1.09
N PHE A 121 16.04 3.65 -0.29
CA PHE A 121 16.55 4.62 0.69
C PHE A 121 17.52 5.60 0.04
N PRO A 122 17.78 6.78 0.68
CA PRO A 122 18.70 7.79 0.14
C PRO A 122 20.13 7.29 -0.09
N ASP A 123 20.57 6.26 0.64
CA ASP A 123 21.90 5.64 0.48
C ASP A 123 21.97 4.64 -0.71
N GLY A 124 20.86 4.46 -1.42
CA GLY A 124 20.73 3.52 -2.54
C GLY A 124 20.37 2.09 -2.15
N SER A 125 20.31 1.77 -0.85
CA SER A 125 19.83 0.47 -0.40
C SER A 125 18.33 0.32 -0.66
N ALA A 126 17.85 -0.92 -0.72
CA ALA A 126 16.44 -1.21 -0.99
C ALA A 126 15.90 -2.24 -0.01
N GLU A 127 14.65 -2.06 0.40
CA GLU A 127 13.88 -3.01 1.19
C GLU A 127 12.76 -3.60 0.33
N PHE A 128 12.79 -4.90 0.12
CA PHE A 128 11.77 -5.62 -0.62
C PHE A 128 10.47 -5.69 0.18
N LEU A 129 9.37 -5.28 -0.44
CA LEU A 129 8.05 -5.24 0.21
C LEU A 129 7.20 -6.46 -0.10
N GLY A 130 7.27 -6.94 -1.33
CA GLY A 130 6.44 -8.03 -1.79
C GLY A 130 6.22 -7.99 -3.29
N GLY A 131 5.43 -8.91 -3.79
CA GLY A 131 5.13 -8.97 -5.19
C GLY A 131 3.99 -9.92 -5.52
N THR A 132 3.43 -9.74 -6.69
CA THR A 132 2.36 -10.58 -7.23
C THR A 132 2.91 -11.43 -8.38
N TRP A 133 2.58 -12.70 -8.34
CA TRP A 133 2.96 -13.69 -9.36
C TRP A 133 1.76 -14.13 -10.16
N LYS A 134 1.95 -14.24 -11.47
CA LYS A 134 1.02 -14.96 -12.34
C LYS A 134 1.81 -16.06 -13.05
N GLN A 135 1.49 -17.31 -12.77
CA GLN A 135 2.10 -18.43 -13.48
C GLN A 135 1.42 -18.60 -14.84
N ILE A 136 2.22 -18.51 -15.91
CA ILE A 136 1.77 -18.79 -17.28
C ILE A 136 2.44 -20.11 -17.70
N ALA A 137 1.63 -21.11 -18.04
CA ALA A 137 2.10 -22.47 -18.31
C ALA A 137 3.07 -22.60 -19.51
N ASP A 138 3.02 -21.67 -20.46
CA ASP A 138 3.80 -21.69 -21.69
C ASP A 138 4.64 -20.40 -21.88
N ALA A 139 5.16 -19.83 -20.77
CA ALA A 139 5.97 -18.63 -20.84
C ALA A 139 7.25 -18.90 -21.63
N GLU A 140 7.38 -18.23 -22.77
CA GLU A 140 8.61 -18.21 -23.57
C GLU A 140 9.79 -17.69 -22.73
N PRO A 141 11.02 -18.19 -22.91
CA PRO A 141 12.17 -17.87 -22.06
C PRO A 141 12.72 -16.44 -22.25
N ARG A 142 12.02 -15.56 -22.97
CA ARG A 142 12.41 -14.16 -23.17
C ARG A 142 11.54 -13.25 -22.29
N ASN A 143 11.92 -13.14 -21.02
CA ASN A 143 11.30 -12.21 -20.10
C ASN A 143 11.98 -10.85 -20.22
N GLU A 144 11.18 -9.80 -20.45
CA GLU A 144 11.65 -8.42 -20.32
C GLU A 144 11.42 -7.94 -18.90
N VAL A 145 12.40 -7.25 -18.34
CA VAL A 145 12.31 -6.63 -17.02
C VAL A 145 12.22 -5.12 -17.18
N CYS A 146 11.11 -4.55 -16.72
CA CYS A 146 10.89 -3.11 -16.73
C CYS A 146 10.94 -2.61 -15.29
N VAL A 147 11.82 -1.63 -15.04
CA VAL A 147 11.94 -1.00 -13.71
C VAL A 147 11.46 0.44 -13.79
N SER A 148 10.56 0.82 -12.89
CA SER A 148 10.11 2.19 -12.73
C SER A 148 10.26 2.63 -11.27
N THR A 149 10.54 3.89 -11.05
CA THR A 149 10.66 4.48 -9.73
C THR A 149 9.58 5.54 -9.56
N TRP A 150 8.88 5.47 -8.45
CA TRP A 150 7.75 6.31 -8.12
C TRP A 150 8.03 7.10 -6.84
N LYS A 151 7.51 8.31 -6.77
CA LYS A 151 7.61 9.15 -5.59
C LYS A 151 6.35 9.97 -5.42
N PHE A 152 5.94 10.19 -4.18
CA PHE A 152 4.83 11.11 -3.89
C PHE A 152 5.26 12.56 -4.17
N ASP A 153 4.50 13.23 -5.01
CA ASP A 153 4.66 14.64 -5.34
C ASP A 153 3.74 15.49 -4.45
N LYS A 154 4.35 16.22 -3.51
CA LYS A 154 3.60 17.08 -2.58
C LYS A 154 2.83 18.21 -3.29
N ALA A 155 3.32 18.71 -4.40
CA ALA A 155 2.68 19.81 -5.13
C ALA A 155 1.43 19.32 -5.86
N GLN A 156 1.49 18.13 -6.45
CA GLN A 156 0.40 17.53 -7.20
C GLN A 156 -0.51 16.63 -6.35
N LYS A 157 -0.11 16.34 -5.12
CA LYS A 157 -0.84 15.46 -4.19
C LYS A 157 -1.10 14.06 -4.75
N LYS A 158 -0.14 13.53 -5.50
CA LYS A 158 -0.20 12.19 -6.09
C LYS A 158 1.17 11.57 -6.28
N PHE A 159 1.20 10.25 -6.45
CA PHE A 159 2.40 9.55 -6.87
C PHE A 159 2.67 9.79 -8.35
N SER A 160 3.91 10.05 -8.69
CA SER A 160 4.35 10.19 -10.07
C SER A 160 5.60 9.38 -10.32
N GLN A 161 5.71 8.88 -11.55
CA GLN A 161 6.90 8.17 -11.99
C GLN A 161 8.04 9.17 -12.13
N LYS A 162 9.18 8.81 -11.54
CA LYS A 162 10.40 9.61 -11.68
C LYS A 162 10.94 9.44 -13.10
N THR A 163 11.04 10.53 -13.81
CA THR A 163 11.73 10.58 -15.10
C THR A 163 13.23 10.71 -14.88
N GLU A 164 13.99 9.84 -15.49
CA GLU A 164 15.45 9.98 -15.53
C GLU A 164 15.91 11.18 -16.38
#